data_ab94a6f42e24bfaa1a4e39c64e11d691
#
_entry.id   ab94a6f42e24bfaa1a4e39c64e11d691
#
_cell.length_a   1.000
_cell.length_b   1.000
_cell.length_c   1.000
_cell.angle_alpha   90.00
_cell.angle_beta   90.00
_cell.angle_gamma   90.00
#
_symmetry.space_group_name_H-M   'P 1'
#
loop_
_entity.id
_entity.type
_entity.pdbx_description
1 polymer ?
#
loop_
_entity_poly.entity_id
_entity_poly.type
_entity_poly.pdbx_seq_one_letter_code
_entity_poly.pdbx_strand_id
1 'polypeptide(L)'
;ASSPRFVREDCWPHAVPAPVFAQFASDLADDFPATVDRFLALDLMNIDPARADLRGLRQRLVEAGAPAPRVLEQGARLLQSADLRGVLPSLRTPSLWLPGHRDRLVPPAAAHAAAALCPAGAAKAQTIAHGGHAPFLGQADEVAAQLQHFIMAQVVTAAGRQPTMQH
;
A
#
# COMPACT_ATOMS: atom_id res chain seq x y z
N ALA A 1 1.72 1.77 -0.35
CA ALA A 1 0.74 1.01 0.43
C ALA A 1 -0.53 0.75 -0.39
N SER A 2 -1.38 -0.17 0.09
CA SER A 2 -2.66 -0.49 -0.52
C SER A 2 -3.73 -0.63 0.57
N SER A 3 -5.01 -0.60 0.17
CA SER A 3 -6.15 -0.74 1.08
C SER A 3 -7.24 -1.58 0.41
N PRO A 4 -8.01 -2.38 1.15
CA PRO A 4 -9.17 -3.08 0.59
C PRO A 4 -10.32 -2.13 0.26
N ARG A 5 -10.32 -0.92 0.81
CA ARG A 5 -11.27 0.15 0.54
C ARG A 5 -10.54 1.50 0.64
N PHE A 6 -10.54 2.31 -0.43
CA PHE A 6 -9.81 3.57 -0.49
C PHE A 6 -10.64 4.77 -0.04
N VAL A 7 -11.96 4.72 -0.17
CA VAL A 7 -12.86 5.81 0.19
C VAL A 7 -13.54 5.50 1.53
N ARG A 8 -13.56 6.52 2.39
CA ARG A 8 -14.12 6.45 3.75
C ARG A 8 -15.63 6.22 3.72
N GLU A 9 -16.08 5.36 4.62
CA GLU A 9 -17.48 5.09 4.94
C GLU A 9 -17.62 4.95 6.46
N ASP A 10 -18.84 4.99 6.98
CA ASP A 10 -19.12 4.86 8.42
C ASP A 10 -18.55 3.56 9.00
N CYS A 11 -18.69 2.46 8.25
CA CYS A 11 -18.14 1.15 8.62
C CYS A 11 -16.66 0.97 8.28
N TRP A 12 -16.01 1.98 7.64
CA TRP A 12 -14.59 2.00 7.30
C TRP A 12 -13.99 3.40 7.44
N PRO A 13 -13.74 3.87 8.68
CA PRO A 13 -13.22 5.21 8.92
C PRO A 13 -11.74 5.38 8.52
N HIS A 14 -11.04 4.28 8.21
CA HIS A 14 -9.60 4.22 7.95
C HIS A 14 -9.24 4.51 6.49
N ALA A 15 -9.98 5.37 5.81
CA ALA A 15 -9.76 5.67 4.41
C ALA A 15 -9.85 7.16 4.13
N VAL A 16 -9.56 7.57 2.89
CA VAL A 16 -9.58 8.96 2.46
C VAL A 16 -11.03 9.46 2.39
N PRO A 17 -11.36 10.67 2.88
CA PRO A 17 -12.68 11.26 2.69
C PRO A 17 -13.06 11.32 1.20
N ALA A 18 -14.31 11.01 0.87
CA ALA A 18 -14.80 10.99 -0.51
C ALA A 18 -14.53 12.28 -1.29
N PRO A 19 -14.73 13.50 -0.72
CA PRO A 19 -14.41 14.74 -1.43
C PRO A 19 -12.92 14.91 -1.75
N VAL A 20 -12.03 14.45 -0.85
CA VAL A 20 -10.57 14.51 -1.06
C VAL A 20 -10.15 13.57 -2.18
N PHE A 21 -10.73 12.37 -2.22
CA PHE A 21 -10.48 11.43 -3.30
C PHE A 21 -11.01 11.93 -4.64
N ALA A 22 -12.21 12.51 -4.68
CA ALA A 22 -12.80 13.08 -5.88
C ALA A 22 -11.95 14.23 -6.44
N GLN A 23 -11.44 15.10 -5.57
CA GLN A 23 -10.54 16.19 -5.98
C GLN A 23 -9.24 15.64 -6.59
N PHE A 24 -8.62 14.64 -5.95
CA PHE A 24 -7.44 13.99 -6.50
C PHE A 24 -7.69 13.36 -7.88
N ALA A 25 -8.82 12.70 -8.07
CA ALA A 25 -9.21 12.13 -9.36
C ALA A 25 -9.41 13.19 -10.45
N SER A 26 -10.01 14.34 -10.10
CA SER A 26 -10.14 15.49 -11.00
C SER A 26 -8.78 16.07 -11.37
N ASP A 27 -7.94 16.35 -10.36
CA ASP A 27 -6.58 16.87 -10.57
C ASP A 27 -5.74 15.99 -11.48
N LEU A 28 -5.85 14.65 -11.34
CA LEU A 28 -5.16 13.70 -12.24
C LEU A 28 -5.63 13.82 -13.70
N ALA A 29 -6.92 14.08 -13.92
CA ALA A 29 -7.46 14.22 -15.26
C ALA A 29 -7.10 15.57 -15.88
N ASP A 30 -7.04 16.62 -15.07
CA ASP A 30 -6.81 18.00 -15.51
C ASP A 30 -5.30 18.28 -15.74
N ASP A 31 -4.44 17.85 -14.81
CA ASP A 31 -2.99 18.05 -14.89
C ASP A 31 -2.26 16.88 -14.23
N PHE A 32 -2.07 15.81 -14.99
CA PHE A 32 -1.35 14.60 -14.52
C PHE A 32 0.07 14.91 -14.02
N PRO A 33 0.94 15.64 -14.75
CA PRO A 33 2.30 15.90 -14.29
C PRO A 33 2.35 16.65 -12.97
N ALA A 34 1.61 17.74 -12.83
CA ALA A 34 1.59 18.52 -11.59
C ALA A 34 0.97 17.75 -10.42
N THR A 35 -0.03 16.91 -10.69
CA THR A 35 -0.63 16.07 -9.66
C THR A 35 0.30 14.98 -9.18
N VAL A 36 1.04 14.33 -10.09
CA VAL A 36 2.09 13.36 -9.74
C VAL A 36 3.22 14.05 -8.95
N ASP A 37 3.65 15.24 -9.35
CA ASP A 37 4.66 16.00 -8.62
C ASP A 37 4.21 16.32 -7.18
N ARG A 38 2.98 16.76 -6.99
CA ARG A 38 2.40 17.01 -5.65
C ARG A 38 2.30 15.73 -4.83
N PHE A 39 1.89 14.63 -5.45
CA PHE A 39 1.80 13.31 -4.83
C PHE A 39 3.18 12.84 -4.35
N LEU A 40 4.18 12.87 -5.22
CA LEU A 40 5.55 12.54 -4.87
C LEU A 40 6.09 13.44 -3.77
N ALA A 41 5.85 14.75 -3.83
CA ALA A 41 6.30 15.68 -2.80
C ALA A 41 5.70 15.35 -1.42
N LEU A 42 4.41 14.99 -1.34
CA LEU A 42 3.76 14.59 -0.08
C LEU A 42 4.34 13.29 0.47
N ASP A 43 4.64 12.33 -0.39
CA ASP A 43 5.17 11.03 0.02
C ASP A 43 6.64 11.12 0.44
N LEU A 44 7.37 12.08 -0.14
CA LEU A 44 8.80 12.26 -0.01
C LEU A 44 9.20 13.31 1.05
N MET A 45 8.25 14.07 1.60
CA MET A 45 8.53 15.11 2.62
C MET A 45 9.31 14.60 3.84
N ASN A 46 9.37 13.29 4.04
CA ASN A 46 9.99 12.65 5.19
C ASN A 46 11.07 11.63 4.82
N ILE A 47 11.49 11.59 3.56
CA ILE A 47 12.53 10.68 3.09
C ILE A 47 13.84 11.47 3.04
N ASP A 48 14.91 10.89 3.58
CA ASP A 48 16.25 11.41 3.41
C ASP A 48 16.58 11.47 1.90
N PRO A 49 16.81 12.66 1.33
CA PRO A 49 17.08 12.80 -0.11
C PRO A 49 18.29 12.00 -0.59
N ALA A 50 19.22 11.66 0.32
CA ALA A 50 20.38 10.85 0.03
C ALA A 50 20.06 9.35 -0.15
N ARG A 51 18.90 8.89 0.36
CA ARG A 51 18.50 7.47 0.33
C ARG A 51 17.53 7.13 -0.78
N ALA A 52 16.88 8.11 -1.37
CA ALA A 52 15.92 7.87 -2.44
C ALA A 52 16.36 8.53 -3.73
N ASP A 53 16.50 7.76 -4.81
CA ASP A 53 16.67 8.28 -6.16
C ASP A 53 15.34 8.86 -6.68
N LEU A 54 14.93 9.96 -6.08
CA LEU A 54 13.68 10.64 -6.40
C LEU A 54 13.72 11.29 -7.77
N ARG A 55 14.91 11.78 -8.17
CA ARG A 55 15.11 12.37 -9.49
C ARG A 55 14.98 11.31 -10.57
N GLY A 56 15.60 10.16 -10.38
CA GLY A 56 15.48 9.05 -11.31
C GLY A 56 14.08 8.48 -11.37
N LEU A 57 13.34 8.42 -10.25
CA LEU A 57 11.92 8.00 -10.27
C LEU A 57 11.07 9.00 -11.07
N ARG A 58 11.21 10.31 -10.79
CA ARG A 58 10.51 11.35 -11.53
C ARG A 58 10.84 11.33 -13.00
N GLN A 59 12.11 11.20 -13.35
CA GLN A 59 12.55 11.12 -14.73
C GLN A 59 11.92 9.94 -15.46
N ARG A 60 11.92 8.73 -14.86
CA ARG A 60 11.26 7.55 -15.44
C ARG A 60 9.76 7.75 -15.64
N LEU A 61 9.07 8.43 -14.71
CA LEU A 61 7.64 8.74 -14.85
C LEU A 61 7.38 9.72 -16.01
N VAL A 62 8.25 10.73 -16.16
CA VAL A 62 8.15 11.69 -17.28
C VAL A 62 8.45 11.00 -18.61
N GLU A 63 9.48 10.17 -18.67
CA GLU A 63 9.87 9.40 -19.87
C GLU A 63 8.80 8.38 -20.27
N ALA A 64 8.11 7.77 -19.31
CA ALA A 64 6.98 6.86 -19.55
C ALA A 64 5.76 7.58 -20.16
N GLY A 65 5.70 8.90 -20.01
CA GLY A 65 4.60 9.73 -20.47
C GLY A 65 3.33 9.59 -19.63
N ALA A 66 2.41 10.52 -19.79
CA ALA A 66 1.11 10.47 -19.14
C ALA A 66 0.26 9.35 -19.76
N PRO A 67 -0.40 8.51 -18.92
CA PRO A 67 -1.40 7.57 -19.42
C PRO A 67 -2.53 8.30 -20.13
N ALA A 68 -3.22 7.61 -21.06
CA ALA A 68 -4.39 8.19 -21.70
C ALA A 68 -5.43 8.62 -20.65
N PRO A 69 -6.08 9.78 -20.77
CA PRO A 69 -7.03 10.29 -19.78
C PRO A 69 -8.10 9.28 -19.37
N ARG A 70 -8.60 8.50 -20.32
CA ARG A 70 -9.56 7.42 -20.06
C ARG A 70 -9.01 6.35 -19.09
N VAL A 71 -7.72 6.04 -19.16
CA VAL A 71 -7.09 5.04 -18.28
C VAL A 71 -7.01 5.58 -16.86
N LEU A 72 -6.65 6.86 -16.71
CA LEU A 72 -6.61 7.53 -15.40
C LEU A 72 -8.01 7.58 -14.77
N GLU A 73 -9.02 7.96 -15.55
CA GLU A 73 -10.41 8.00 -15.09
C GLU A 73 -10.91 6.62 -14.66
N GLN A 74 -10.66 5.58 -15.46
CA GLN A 74 -11.04 4.21 -15.12
C GLN A 74 -10.32 3.71 -13.88
N GLY A 75 -9.03 3.99 -13.73
CA GLY A 75 -8.25 3.65 -12.54
C GLY A 75 -8.78 4.35 -11.29
N ALA A 76 -9.07 5.64 -11.37
CA ALA A 76 -9.66 6.40 -10.27
C ALA A 76 -11.05 5.86 -9.87
N ARG A 77 -11.92 5.58 -10.85
CA ARG A 77 -13.22 4.95 -10.60
C ARG A 77 -13.10 3.58 -9.94
N LEU A 78 -12.13 2.75 -10.39
CA LEU A 78 -11.87 1.45 -9.78
C LEU A 78 -11.50 1.61 -8.30
N LEU A 79 -10.54 2.49 -7.98
CA LEU A 79 -10.15 2.75 -6.59
C LEU A 79 -11.31 3.30 -5.75
N GLN A 80 -12.14 4.16 -6.34
CA GLN A 80 -13.29 4.75 -5.66
C GLN A 80 -14.37 3.71 -5.32
N SER A 81 -14.63 2.75 -6.23
CA SER A 81 -15.72 1.79 -6.10
C SER A 81 -15.30 0.46 -5.47
N ALA A 82 -14.01 0.09 -5.56
CA ALA A 82 -13.53 -1.20 -5.07
C ALA A 82 -13.76 -1.35 -3.57
N ASP A 83 -14.33 -2.49 -3.19
CA ASP A 83 -14.46 -2.93 -1.81
C ASP A 83 -14.10 -4.40 -1.70
N LEU A 84 -12.91 -4.67 -1.21
CA LEU A 84 -12.36 -6.01 -1.07
C LEU A 84 -12.44 -6.52 0.39
N ARG A 85 -13.08 -5.78 1.30
CA ARG A 85 -13.19 -6.17 2.70
C ARG A 85 -13.89 -7.52 2.87
N GLY A 86 -14.91 -7.78 2.05
CA GLY A 86 -15.68 -9.02 2.08
C GLY A 86 -14.91 -10.28 1.71
N VAL A 87 -13.77 -10.16 1.00
CA VAL A 87 -12.95 -11.32 0.64
C VAL A 87 -11.84 -11.62 1.66
N LEU A 88 -11.48 -10.67 2.52
CA LEU A 88 -10.40 -10.83 3.49
C LEU A 88 -10.64 -11.98 4.48
N PRO A 89 -11.86 -12.24 4.98
CA PRO A 89 -12.13 -13.39 5.85
C PRO A 89 -11.84 -14.75 5.20
N SER A 90 -11.80 -14.82 3.88
CA SER A 90 -11.48 -16.05 3.15
C SER A 90 -10.01 -16.16 2.73
N LEU A 91 -9.20 -15.13 2.98
CA LEU A 91 -7.80 -15.09 2.58
C LEU A 91 -6.95 -16.09 3.38
N ARG A 92 -6.55 -17.19 2.76
CA ARG A 92 -5.74 -18.26 3.38
C ARG A 92 -4.25 -18.08 3.18
N THR A 93 -3.85 -17.32 2.17
CA THR A 93 -2.45 -17.05 1.86
C THR A 93 -1.85 -16.17 2.96
N PRO A 94 -0.72 -16.59 3.56
CA PRO A 94 -0.01 -15.73 4.50
C PRO A 94 0.29 -14.36 3.90
N SER A 95 -0.07 -13.30 4.60
CA SER A 95 0.08 -11.94 4.11
C SER A 95 0.74 -11.03 5.13
N LEU A 96 1.64 -10.17 4.66
CA LEU A 96 2.29 -9.13 5.45
C LEU A 96 1.87 -7.76 4.91
N TRP A 97 1.34 -6.93 5.80
CA TRP A 97 0.88 -5.57 5.52
C TRP A 97 1.88 -4.59 6.13
N LEU A 98 2.58 -3.82 5.30
CA LEU A 98 3.63 -2.89 5.72
C LEU A 98 3.23 -1.44 5.40
N PRO A 99 2.34 -0.83 6.20
CA PRO A 99 2.03 0.59 6.05
C PRO A 99 3.16 1.45 6.59
N GLY A 100 3.41 2.59 5.96
CA GLY A 100 4.26 3.63 6.54
C GLY A 100 3.49 4.43 7.60
N HIS A 101 4.14 4.74 8.73
CA HIS A 101 3.52 5.54 9.81
C HIS A 101 3.04 6.91 9.34
N ARG A 102 3.73 7.49 8.37
CA ARG A 102 3.46 8.83 7.82
C ARG A 102 2.66 8.80 6.53
N ASP A 103 2.12 7.65 6.15
CA ASP A 103 1.27 7.53 4.97
C ASP A 103 -0.01 8.37 5.16
N ARG A 104 -0.15 9.42 4.34
CA ARG A 104 -1.30 10.32 4.34
C ARG A 104 -2.38 9.93 3.33
N LEU A 105 -2.07 9.00 2.45
CA LEU A 105 -2.98 8.53 1.39
C LEU A 105 -3.74 7.28 1.85
N VAL A 106 -3.01 6.34 2.44
CA VAL A 106 -3.59 5.14 3.06
C VAL A 106 -3.15 5.11 4.52
N PRO A 107 -3.98 5.60 5.44
CA PRO A 107 -3.63 5.63 6.85
C PRO A 107 -3.19 4.25 7.35
N PRO A 108 -2.13 4.14 8.18
CA PRO A 108 -1.64 2.85 8.66
C PRO A 108 -2.72 2.02 9.38
N ALA A 109 -3.69 2.68 10.00
CA ALA A 109 -4.85 2.03 10.60
C ALA A 109 -5.67 1.19 9.60
N ALA A 110 -5.69 1.55 8.31
CA ALA A 110 -6.36 0.76 7.28
C ALA A 110 -5.72 -0.63 7.10
N ALA A 111 -4.39 -0.70 7.10
CA ALA A 111 -3.66 -1.97 6.97
C ALA A 111 -3.86 -2.86 8.21
N HIS A 112 -3.85 -2.27 9.41
CA HIS A 112 -4.13 -3.01 10.64
C HIS A 112 -5.57 -3.53 10.68
N ALA A 113 -6.55 -2.71 10.31
CA ALA A 113 -7.94 -3.11 10.23
C ALA A 113 -8.16 -4.20 9.16
N ALA A 114 -7.50 -4.08 7.99
CA ALA A 114 -7.56 -5.10 6.95
C ALA A 114 -6.97 -6.45 7.41
N ALA A 115 -5.81 -6.42 8.06
CA ALA A 115 -5.20 -7.63 8.60
C ALA A 115 -6.07 -8.30 9.67
N ALA A 116 -6.77 -7.50 10.48
CA ALA A 116 -7.71 -8.01 11.50
C ALA A 116 -8.96 -8.68 10.90
N LEU A 117 -9.33 -8.38 9.66
CA LEU A 117 -10.41 -9.06 8.94
C LEU A 117 -9.99 -10.43 8.39
N CYS A 118 -8.69 -10.70 8.26
CA CYS A 118 -8.20 -11.97 7.78
C CYS A 118 -8.32 -13.06 8.86
N PRO A 119 -8.34 -14.35 8.49
CA PRO A 119 -8.33 -15.45 9.45
C PRO A 119 -7.14 -15.34 10.42
N ALA A 120 -7.35 -15.78 11.65
CA ALA A 120 -6.32 -15.74 12.67
C ALA A 120 -5.01 -16.40 12.19
N GLY A 121 -3.90 -15.68 12.30
CA GLY A 121 -2.57 -16.13 11.86
C GLY A 121 -2.32 -16.05 10.35
N ALA A 122 -3.30 -15.72 9.53
CA ALA A 122 -3.10 -15.57 8.08
C ALA A 122 -2.51 -14.22 7.69
N ALA A 123 -2.70 -13.18 8.49
CA ALA A 123 -2.21 -11.84 8.20
C ALA A 123 -1.46 -11.23 9.39
N LYS A 124 -0.41 -10.45 9.09
CA LYS A 124 0.32 -9.63 10.04
C LYS A 124 0.42 -8.22 9.50
N ALA A 125 0.11 -7.21 10.31
CA ALA A 125 0.37 -5.82 9.98
C ALA A 125 1.48 -5.27 10.86
N GLN A 126 2.44 -4.56 10.24
CA GLN A 126 3.55 -3.93 10.93
C GLN A 126 3.85 -2.58 10.31
N THR A 127 3.79 -1.53 11.12
CA THR A 127 4.02 -0.16 10.67
C THR A 127 5.51 0.15 10.57
N ILE A 128 5.94 0.70 9.44
CA ILE A 128 7.30 1.21 9.23
C ILE A 128 7.37 2.64 9.80
N ALA A 129 8.20 2.83 10.83
CA ALA A 129 8.15 4.02 11.71
C ALA A 129 8.32 5.36 10.98
N HIS A 130 9.19 5.44 9.99
CA HIS A 130 9.48 6.67 9.24
C HIS A 130 9.00 6.61 7.79
N GLY A 131 8.27 5.56 7.41
CA GLY A 131 7.78 5.35 6.05
C GLY A 131 6.61 6.26 5.69
N GLY A 132 6.58 6.74 4.44
CA GLY A 132 5.43 7.33 3.77
C GLY A 132 4.58 6.26 3.05
N HIS A 133 3.91 6.66 1.97
CA HIS A 133 3.07 5.76 1.16
C HIS A 133 3.85 4.63 0.49
N ALA A 134 5.09 4.90 0.10
CA ALA A 134 6.04 3.94 -0.46
C ALA A 134 7.22 3.73 0.51
N PRO A 135 7.03 3.05 1.65
CA PRO A 135 8.05 2.96 2.69
C PRO A 135 9.36 2.33 2.21
N PHE A 136 9.31 1.48 1.19
CA PHE A 136 10.50 0.86 0.60
C PHE A 136 11.43 1.87 -0.11
N LEU A 137 10.96 3.06 -0.48
CA LEU A 137 11.81 4.09 -1.10
C LEU A 137 12.75 4.75 -0.09
N GLY A 138 12.28 4.98 1.13
CA GLY A 138 13.06 5.67 2.16
C GLY A 138 13.54 4.79 3.31
N GLN A 139 12.94 3.62 3.50
CA GLN A 139 13.20 2.68 4.59
C GLN A 139 13.45 1.27 4.07
N ALA A 140 14.24 1.16 2.98
CA ALA A 140 14.47 -0.09 2.27
C ALA A 140 15.00 -1.20 3.18
N ASP A 141 15.95 -0.90 4.06
CA ASP A 141 16.56 -1.88 4.96
C ASP A 141 15.56 -2.40 5.99
N GLU A 142 14.72 -1.51 6.56
CA GLU A 142 13.69 -1.90 7.51
C GLU A 142 12.61 -2.77 6.82
N VAL A 143 12.18 -2.37 5.63
CA VAL A 143 11.22 -3.16 4.82
C VAL A 143 11.80 -4.52 4.47
N ALA A 144 13.06 -4.58 4.02
CA ALA A 144 13.76 -5.83 3.69
C ALA A 144 13.85 -6.76 4.90
N ALA A 145 14.22 -6.23 6.08
CA ALA A 145 14.28 -7.01 7.32
C ALA A 145 12.91 -7.59 7.71
N GLN A 146 11.82 -6.82 7.57
CA GLN A 146 10.47 -7.29 7.84
C GLN A 146 10.03 -8.39 6.87
N LEU A 147 10.32 -8.22 5.59
CA LEU A 147 10.05 -9.24 4.56
C LEU A 147 10.82 -10.52 4.82
N GLN A 148 12.13 -10.42 5.11
CA GLN A 148 12.96 -11.56 5.43
C GLN A 148 12.44 -12.32 6.65
N HIS A 149 12.13 -11.61 7.73
CA HIS A 149 11.58 -12.23 8.93
C HIS A 149 10.25 -12.95 8.64
N PHE A 150 9.36 -12.31 7.88
CA PHE A 150 8.08 -12.91 7.51
C PHE A 150 8.26 -14.17 6.66
N ILE A 151 9.11 -14.13 5.63
CA ILE A 151 9.37 -15.27 4.73
C ILE A 151 9.96 -16.45 5.52
N MET A 152 10.97 -16.20 6.37
CA MET A 152 11.59 -17.25 7.18
C MET A 152 10.59 -17.91 8.14
N ALA A 153 9.69 -17.14 8.74
CA ALA A 153 8.63 -17.68 9.59
C ALA A 153 7.69 -18.61 8.82
N GLN A 154 7.36 -18.28 7.54
CA GLN A 154 6.50 -19.13 6.71
C GLN A 154 7.23 -20.43 6.30
N VAL A 155 8.52 -20.36 5.97
CA VAL A 155 9.34 -21.54 5.61
C VAL A 155 9.40 -22.52 6.78
N VAL A 156 9.67 -22.04 8.00
CA VAL A 156 9.70 -22.87 9.21
C VAL A 156 8.36 -23.53 9.47
N THR A 157 7.26 -22.78 9.34
CA THR A 157 5.90 -23.31 9.54
C THR A 157 5.55 -24.37 8.49
N ALA A 158 5.96 -24.18 7.24
CA ALA A 158 5.75 -25.16 6.17
C ALA A 158 6.55 -26.46 6.39
N ALA A 159 7.81 -26.34 6.81
CA ALA A 159 8.67 -27.49 7.12
C ALA A 159 8.14 -28.33 8.29
N GLY A 160 7.55 -27.69 9.31
CA GLY A 160 6.96 -28.38 10.47
C GLY A 160 5.62 -29.08 10.18
N ARG A 161 5.01 -28.84 9.00
CA ARG A 161 3.75 -29.48 8.57
C ARG A 161 3.94 -30.70 7.66
N GLN A 162 5.16 -31.21 7.46
CA GLN A 162 5.34 -32.45 6.69
C GLN A 162 4.66 -33.59 7.44
N PRO A 163 3.74 -34.34 6.80
CA PRO A 163 3.14 -35.51 7.43
C PRO A 163 4.23 -36.54 7.71
N THR A 164 4.28 -37.03 8.94
CA THR A 164 5.06 -38.20 9.31
C THR A 164 4.56 -39.33 8.41
N MET A 165 5.36 -39.73 7.41
CA MET A 165 5.10 -40.96 6.66
C MET A 165 5.20 -42.11 7.65
N GLN A 166 4.07 -42.64 8.07
CA GLN A 166 3.99 -43.90 8.81
C GLN A 166 4.32 -45.00 7.80
N HIS A 167 5.43 -45.67 8.06
CA HIS A 167 5.80 -46.93 7.41
C HIS A 167 4.99 -48.08 8.01
#